data_5012d38342cbc5000988b145c0baa0d6
#
_entry.id   5012d38342cbc5000988b145c0baa0d6
#
_cell.length_a   1.000
_cell.length_b   1.000
_cell.length_c   1.000
_cell.angle_alpha   90.00
_cell.angle_beta   90.00
_cell.angle_gamma   90.00
#
_symmetry.space_group_name_H-M   'P 1'
#
loop_
_entity.id
_entity.type
_entity.pdbx_description
1 polymer ?
#
loop_
_entity_poly.entity_id
_entity_poly.type
_entity_poly.pdbx_seq_one_letter_code
_entity_poly.pdbx_strand_id
1 'polypeptide(L)'
;MLYSARDVNTARYFIENPDENSEISDQMRIKIIEKDFERLKMMTFYCTTSECLRAFILEYFGENPPLNCDNCGNCNTNFETTDITVDAQKIVSCVYRIRKKGRSCGKTLLAEVLYGSKLDKIKRLDLDTISTYGIMSNMSLKRIRYIIDYLIQEGYLEVDEMNYRTVQPTPKTKEILNGKELSMKLI
;
A
#
# COMPACT_ATOMS: atom_id res chain seq x y z
N MET A 1 -13.28 15.81 5.94
CA MET A 1 -12.26 16.02 4.90
C MET A 1 -12.69 15.24 3.67
N LEU A 2 -12.70 15.87 2.49
CA LEU A 2 -12.98 15.16 1.24
C LEU A 2 -11.66 14.63 0.68
N TYR A 3 -11.58 13.33 0.44
CA TYR A 3 -10.42 12.63 -0.10
C TYR A 3 -10.77 11.94 -1.41
N SER A 4 -9.92 12.09 -2.41
CA SER A 4 -10.02 11.33 -3.65
C SER A 4 -8.65 10.88 -4.15
N ALA A 5 -8.63 9.76 -4.88
CA ALA A 5 -7.40 9.28 -5.53
C ALA A 5 -6.85 10.30 -6.55
N ARG A 6 -7.71 11.19 -7.09
CA ARG A 6 -7.30 12.25 -7.99
C ARG A 6 -6.43 13.28 -7.28
N ASP A 7 -6.77 13.64 -6.03
CA ASP A 7 -6.00 14.61 -5.25
C ASP A 7 -4.59 14.08 -4.95
N VAL A 8 -4.48 12.77 -4.66
CA VAL A 8 -3.17 12.12 -4.49
C VAL A 8 -2.34 12.20 -5.77
N ASN A 9 -2.95 11.97 -6.94
CA ASN A 9 -2.23 12.07 -8.21
C ASN A 9 -1.81 13.51 -8.51
N THR A 10 -2.64 14.49 -8.17
CA THR A 10 -2.31 15.92 -8.33
C THR A 10 -1.16 16.33 -7.41
N ALA A 11 -1.21 15.95 -6.12
CA ALA A 11 -0.12 16.21 -5.18
C ALA A 11 1.19 15.56 -5.65
N ARG A 12 1.12 14.32 -6.14
CA ARG A 12 2.27 13.61 -6.69
C ARG A 12 2.86 14.34 -7.89
N TYR A 13 2.03 14.82 -8.82
CA TYR A 13 2.49 15.57 -9.97
C TYR A 13 3.34 16.78 -9.55
N PHE A 14 2.92 17.53 -8.53
CA PHE A 14 3.71 18.67 -8.02
C PHE A 14 5.01 18.23 -7.33
N ILE A 15 5.03 17.08 -6.66
CA ILE A 15 6.26 16.54 -6.06
C ILE A 15 7.26 16.12 -7.15
N GLU A 16 6.78 15.50 -8.23
CA GLU A 16 7.61 15.03 -9.35
C GLU A 16 8.08 16.18 -10.25
N ASN A 17 7.35 17.31 -10.27
CA ASN A 17 7.67 18.49 -11.07
C ASN A 17 7.80 19.73 -10.16
N PRO A 18 8.80 19.79 -9.28
CA PRO A 18 9.04 20.96 -8.46
C PRO A 18 9.47 22.15 -9.32
N ASP A 19 9.15 23.36 -8.88
CA ASP A 19 9.64 24.57 -9.50
C ASP A 19 11.18 24.56 -9.56
N GLU A 20 11.75 25.01 -10.67
CA GLU A 20 13.19 25.13 -10.86
C GLU A 20 13.76 26.19 -9.90
N ASN A 21 14.23 25.76 -8.73
CA ASN A 21 15.01 26.62 -7.85
C ASN A 21 16.51 26.30 -8.07
N SER A 22 17.20 27.21 -8.73
CA SER A 22 18.62 27.06 -9.10
C SER A 22 19.59 27.07 -7.92
N GLU A 23 19.12 27.45 -6.72
CA GLU A 23 19.95 27.55 -5.51
C GLU A 23 20.07 26.22 -4.76
N ILE A 24 19.32 25.19 -5.14
CA ILE A 24 19.27 23.90 -4.45
C ILE A 24 20.10 22.87 -5.25
N SER A 25 21.04 22.20 -4.58
CA SER A 25 21.82 21.11 -5.20
C SER A 25 20.93 19.91 -5.55
N ASP A 26 21.29 19.14 -6.59
CA ASP A 26 20.54 17.96 -7.02
C ASP A 26 20.36 16.93 -5.88
N GLN A 27 21.38 16.73 -5.03
CA GLN A 27 21.28 15.83 -3.88
C GLN A 27 20.26 16.30 -2.84
N MET A 28 20.17 17.62 -2.62
CA MET A 28 19.18 18.20 -1.72
C MET A 28 17.77 18.08 -2.31
N ARG A 29 17.63 18.30 -3.62
CA ARG A 29 16.36 18.14 -4.35
C ARG A 29 15.81 16.72 -4.22
N ILE A 30 16.63 15.69 -4.44
CA ILE A 30 16.24 14.29 -4.26
C ILE A 30 15.70 14.04 -2.83
N LYS A 31 16.42 14.52 -1.81
CA LYS A 31 15.98 14.36 -0.41
C LYS A 31 14.65 15.05 -0.11
N ILE A 32 14.39 16.20 -0.71
CA ILE A 32 13.13 16.93 -0.56
C ILE A 32 12.00 16.10 -1.19
N ILE A 33 12.19 15.62 -2.41
CA ILE A 33 11.22 14.79 -3.13
C ILE A 33 10.89 13.53 -2.32
N GLU A 34 11.90 12.82 -1.80
CA GLU A 34 11.70 11.64 -0.96
C GLU A 34 10.82 11.96 0.27
N LYS A 35 11.14 13.04 1.00
CA LYS A 35 10.37 13.47 2.16
C LYS A 35 8.93 13.88 1.81
N ASP A 36 8.73 14.51 0.67
CA ASP A 36 7.41 14.92 0.24
C ASP A 36 6.56 13.71 -0.17
N PHE A 37 7.15 12.68 -0.77
CA PHE A 37 6.49 11.40 -0.98
C PHE A 37 6.13 10.70 0.34
N GLU A 38 7.00 10.72 1.34
CA GLU A 38 6.70 10.20 2.68
C GLU A 38 5.51 10.92 3.31
N ARG A 39 5.49 12.26 3.25
CA ARG A 39 4.36 13.09 3.75
C ARG A 39 3.06 12.76 3.02
N LEU A 40 3.10 12.67 1.69
CA LEU A 40 1.93 12.30 0.88
C LEU A 40 1.42 10.90 1.24
N LYS A 41 2.33 9.94 1.46
CA LYS A 41 2.01 8.59 1.92
C LYS A 41 1.31 8.63 3.28
N MET A 42 1.86 9.33 4.27
CA MET A 42 1.29 9.45 5.61
C MET A 42 -0.09 10.12 5.57
N MET A 43 -0.25 11.17 4.77
CA MET A 43 -1.56 11.83 4.59
C MET A 43 -2.58 10.90 3.93
N THR A 44 -2.17 10.10 2.96
CA THR A 44 -3.03 9.10 2.31
C THR A 44 -3.48 8.05 3.33
N PHE A 45 -2.56 7.56 4.15
CA PHE A 45 -2.88 6.60 5.21
C PHE A 45 -3.85 7.18 6.24
N TYR A 46 -3.62 8.42 6.68
CA TYR A 46 -4.56 9.12 7.56
C TYR A 46 -5.98 9.17 6.99
N CYS A 47 -6.12 9.39 5.67
CA CYS A 47 -7.42 9.47 5.01
C CYS A 47 -8.11 8.11 4.85
N THR A 48 -7.37 7.01 4.88
CA THR A 48 -7.87 5.66 4.58
C THR A 48 -7.83 4.69 5.76
N THR A 49 -7.18 5.09 6.87
CA THR A 49 -7.10 4.24 8.06
C THR A 49 -8.46 4.05 8.73
N SER A 50 -8.66 2.85 9.28
CA SER A 50 -9.76 2.54 10.21
C SER A 50 -9.35 2.60 11.69
N GLU A 51 -8.06 2.91 11.95
CA GLU A 51 -7.54 3.07 13.30
C GLU A 51 -7.88 4.49 13.87
N CYS A 52 -7.59 4.70 15.14
CA CYS A 52 -7.86 5.99 15.79
C CYS A 52 -7.15 7.15 15.07
N LEU A 53 -7.91 8.10 14.54
CA LEU A 53 -7.35 9.24 13.79
C LEU A 53 -6.46 10.13 14.66
N ARG A 54 -6.80 10.28 15.95
CA ARG A 54 -5.99 11.05 16.88
C ARG A 54 -4.68 10.35 17.22
N ALA A 55 -4.72 9.04 17.46
CA ALA A 55 -3.53 8.25 17.68
C ALA A 55 -2.59 8.33 16.48
N PHE A 56 -3.12 8.19 15.27
CA PHE A 56 -2.33 8.29 14.04
C PHE A 56 -1.56 9.61 13.93
N ILE A 57 -2.21 10.74 14.26
CA ILE A 57 -1.56 12.07 14.25
C ILE A 57 -0.47 12.15 15.31
N LEU A 58 -0.75 11.73 16.54
CA LEU A 58 0.20 11.80 17.65
C LEU A 58 1.43 10.93 17.39
N GLU A 59 1.24 9.72 16.88
CA GLU A 59 2.35 8.82 16.46
C GLU A 59 3.21 9.46 15.36
N TYR A 60 2.59 10.12 14.39
CA TYR A 60 3.32 10.83 13.33
C TYR A 60 4.26 11.89 13.90
N PHE A 61 3.89 12.54 15.02
CA PHE A 61 4.73 13.52 15.71
C PHE A 61 5.62 12.90 16.80
N GLY A 62 5.68 11.58 16.90
CA GLY A 62 6.60 10.85 17.80
C GLY A 62 6.07 10.69 19.24
N GLU A 63 4.78 10.90 19.46
CA GLU A 63 4.14 10.62 20.74
C GLU A 63 3.66 9.17 20.82
N ASN A 64 3.46 8.66 22.04
CA ASN A 64 2.85 7.35 22.32
C ASN A 64 1.40 7.54 22.81
N PRO A 65 0.42 7.65 21.90
CA PRO A 65 -0.97 7.85 22.26
C PRO A 65 -1.63 6.55 22.74
N PRO A 66 -2.77 6.62 23.45
CA PRO A 66 -3.63 5.48 23.66
C PRO A 66 -4.19 4.98 22.33
N LEU A 67 -4.48 3.66 22.24
CA LEU A 67 -5.02 3.04 21.01
C LEU A 67 -6.35 3.65 20.55
N ASN A 68 -7.17 4.15 21.49
CA ASN A 68 -8.44 4.78 21.22
C ASN A 68 -8.53 6.14 21.94
N CYS A 69 -9.13 7.11 21.28
CA CYS A 69 -9.41 8.42 21.88
C CYS A 69 -10.89 8.60 22.28
N ASP A 70 -11.74 7.65 21.94
CA ASP A 70 -13.20 7.60 22.19
C ASP A 70 -13.98 8.84 21.68
N ASN A 71 -13.37 9.65 20.80
CA ASN A 71 -13.93 10.92 20.35
C ASN A 71 -13.74 11.17 18.84
N CYS A 72 -12.95 10.40 18.12
CA CYS A 72 -12.82 10.56 16.66
C CYS A 72 -13.85 9.71 15.90
N GLY A 73 -14.07 10.05 14.62
CA GLY A 73 -15.02 9.33 13.79
C GLY A 73 -14.78 7.82 13.76
N ASN A 74 -13.52 7.39 13.67
CA ASN A 74 -13.18 5.97 13.63
C ASN A 74 -13.44 5.26 14.98
N CYS A 75 -13.16 5.91 16.11
CA CYS A 75 -13.44 5.33 17.44
C CYS A 75 -14.96 5.19 17.69
N ASN A 76 -15.76 6.08 17.11
CA ASN A 76 -17.21 6.07 17.26
C ASN A 76 -17.93 5.22 16.20
N THR A 77 -17.19 4.58 15.29
CA THR A 77 -17.72 3.71 14.24
C THR A 77 -17.49 2.25 14.61
N ASN A 78 -18.55 1.45 14.57
CA ASN A 78 -18.43 0.00 14.69
C ASN A 78 -18.01 -0.59 13.33
N PHE A 79 -16.75 -0.95 13.21
CA PHE A 79 -16.26 -1.64 12.03
C PHE A 79 -16.47 -3.16 12.15
N GLU A 80 -16.94 -3.79 11.09
CA GLU A 80 -16.88 -5.24 10.98
C GLU A 80 -15.44 -5.67 10.72
N THR A 81 -14.96 -6.67 11.46
CA THR A 81 -13.64 -7.25 11.24
C THR A 81 -13.72 -8.49 10.38
N THR A 82 -12.82 -8.63 9.43
CA THR A 82 -12.72 -9.83 8.57
C THR A 82 -11.31 -10.40 8.70
N ASP A 83 -11.21 -11.72 8.88
CA ASP A 83 -9.94 -12.43 8.77
C ASP A 83 -9.45 -12.38 7.31
N ILE A 84 -8.24 -11.89 7.13
CA ILE A 84 -7.57 -11.78 5.83
C ILE A 84 -6.24 -12.56 5.81
N THR A 85 -5.98 -13.40 6.80
CA THR A 85 -4.70 -14.11 6.96
C THR A 85 -4.30 -14.86 5.70
N VAL A 86 -5.21 -15.70 5.18
CA VAL A 86 -4.95 -16.49 3.96
C VAL A 86 -4.80 -15.58 2.73
N ASP A 87 -5.59 -14.53 2.64
CA ASP A 87 -5.52 -13.59 1.51
C ASP A 87 -4.22 -12.79 1.53
N ALA A 88 -3.77 -12.38 2.70
CA ALA A 88 -2.46 -11.73 2.88
C ALA A 88 -1.31 -12.66 2.47
N GLN A 89 -1.35 -13.94 2.87
CA GLN A 89 -0.37 -14.95 2.47
C GLN A 89 -0.33 -15.14 0.94
N LYS A 90 -1.48 -15.19 0.27
CA LYS A 90 -1.57 -15.28 -1.20
C LYS A 90 -0.93 -14.07 -1.88
N ILE A 91 -1.23 -12.85 -1.40
CA ILE A 91 -0.69 -11.59 -1.94
C ILE A 91 0.82 -11.55 -1.77
N VAL A 92 1.31 -11.79 -0.57
CA VAL A 92 2.74 -11.81 -0.25
C VAL A 92 3.48 -12.86 -1.08
N SER A 93 2.94 -14.08 -1.17
CA SER A 93 3.50 -15.15 -1.99
C SER A 93 3.57 -14.76 -3.46
N CYS A 94 2.58 -14.03 -3.98
CA CYS A 94 2.58 -13.52 -5.35
C CYS A 94 3.72 -12.53 -5.56
N VAL A 95 3.91 -11.57 -4.65
CA VAL A 95 5.01 -10.60 -4.73
C VAL A 95 6.36 -11.31 -4.77
N TYR A 96 6.60 -12.29 -3.88
CA TYR A 96 7.84 -13.08 -3.90
C TYR A 96 8.05 -13.85 -5.20
N ARG A 97 6.99 -14.46 -5.77
CA ARG A 97 7.10 -15.22 -7.04
C ARG A 97 7.40 -14.31 -8.23
N ILE A 98 6.78 -13.13 -8.29
CA ILE A 98 7.07 -12.13 -9.33
C ILE A 98 8.54 -11.71 -9.23
N ARG A 99 9.05 -11.43 -8.04
CA ARG A 99 10.46 -11.07 -7.80
C ARG A 99 11.42 -12.21 -8.15
N LYS A 100 11.07 -13.46 -7.82
CA LYS A 100 11.88 -14.64 -8.17
C LYS A 100 12.06 -14.79 -9.69
N LYS A 101 11.10 -14.30 -10.48
CA LYS A 101 11.23 -14.23 -11.95
C LYS A 101 12.07 -13.03 -12.45
N GLY A 102 12.66 -12.23 -11.55
CA GLY A 102 13.36 -11.00 -11.90
C GLY A 102 12.42 -9.91 -12.42
N ARG A 103 11.14 -9.96 -12.04
CA ARG A 103 10.14 -8.97 -12.44
C ARG A 103 9.69 -8.16 -11.23
N SER A 104 9.10 -7.00 -11.52
CA SER A 104 8.46 -6.14 -10.52
C SER A 104 7.15 -5.59 -11.09
N CYS A 105 6.20 -5.26 -10.23
CA CYS A 105 4.93 -4.68 -10.64
C CYS A 105 4.36 -3.75 -9.59
N GLY A 106 3.59 -2.77 -10.06
CA GLY A 106 2.81 -1.88 -9.18
C GLY A 106 1.53 -2.54 -8.67
N LYS A 107 0.86 -1.89 -7.71
CA LYS A 107 -0.36 -2.38 -7.03
C LYS A 107 -1.45 -2.86 -8.01
N THR A 108 -1.70 -2.09 -9.06
CA THR A 108 -2.76 -2.42 -10.03
C THR A 108 -2.46 -3.73 -10.75
N LEU A 109 -1.23 -3.89 -11.28
CA LEU A 109 -0.85 -5.10 -11.99
C LEU A 109 -0.80 -6.31 -11.05
N LEU A 110 -0.36 -6.13 -9.80
CA LEU A 110 -0.39 -7.17 -8.77
C LEU A 110 -1.81 -7.69 -8.53
N ALA A 111 -2.78 -6.79 -8.38
CA ALA A 111 -4.18 -7.16 -8.20
C ALA A 111 -4.74 -7.91 -9.43
N GLU A 112 -4.40 -7.46 -10.64
CA GLU A 112 -4.83 -8.11 -11.89
C GLU A 112 -4.23 -9.53 -12.04
N VAL A 113 -2.97 -9.73 -11.63
CA VAL A 113 -2.32 -11.06 -11.61
C VAL A 113 -3.03 -11.99 -10.62
N LEU A 114 -3.30 -11.53 -9.41
CA LEU A 114 -4.00 -12.29 -8.37
C LEU A 114 -5.43 -12.66 -8.79
N TYR A 115 -6.10 -11.76 -9.49
CA TYR A 115 -7.43 -11.98 -10.02
C TYR A 115 -7.45 -12.97 -11.20
N GLY A 116 -6.35 -13.06 -11.97
CA GLY A 116 -6.27 -13.87 -13.18
C GLY A 116 -6.76 -13.15 -14.43
N SER A 117 -6.51 -11.85 -14.52
CA SER A 117 -6.89 -11.03 -15.68
C SER A 117 -6.10 -11.40 -16.94
N LYS A 118 -6.76 -11.43 -18.08
CA LYS A 118 -6.16 -11.79 -19.40
C LYS A 118 -5.48 -10.60 -20.09
N LEU A 119 -4.86 -9.68 -19.32
CA LEU A 119 -4.19 -8.51 -19.89
C LEU A 119 -2.92 -8.91 -20.65
N ASP A 120 -2.68 -8.33 -21.81
CA ASP A 120 -1.48 -8.58 -22.62
C ASP A 120 -0.18 -8.28 -21.87
N LYS A 121 -0.20 -7.31 -20.95
CA LYS A 121 0.93 -6.98 -20.09
C LYS A 121 1.32 -8.14 -19.17
N ILE A 122 0.36 -8.90 -18.67
CA ILE A 122 0.61 -10.08 -17.82
C ILE A 122 1.32 -11.15 -18.62
N LYS A 123 0.85 -11.44 -19.84
CA LYS A 123 1.47 -12.42 -20.75
C LYS A 123 2.87 -11.99 -21.18
N ARG A 124 3.05 -10.71 -21.57
CA ARG A 124 4.38 -10.19 -21.95
C ARG A 124 5.43 -10.27 -20.84
N LEU A 125 4.99 -10.28 -19.59
CA LEU A 125 5.86 -10.39 -18.41
C LEU A 125 5.93 -11.83 -17.88
N ASP A 126 5.31 -12.80 -18.54
CA ASP A 126 5.21 -14.20 -18.10
C ASP A 126 4.60 -14.39 -16.70
N LEU A 127 3.73 -13.49 -16.27
CA LEU A 127 3.12 -13.53 -14.94
C LEU A 127 1.90 -14.47 -14.87
N ASP A 128 1.36 -14.88 -16.00
CA ASP A 128 0.31 -15.91 -16.11
C ASP A 128 0.83 -17.33 -15.83
N THR A 129 2.14 -17.54 -15.83
CA THR A 129 2.77 -18.84 -15.56
C THR A 129 3.12 -19.06 -14.08
N ILE A 130 2.98 -18.05 -13.22
CA ILE A 130 3.25 -18.21 -11.79
C ILE A 130 2.09 -18.91 -11.09
N SER A 131 2.38 -19.76 -10.10
CA SER A 131 1.35 -20.54 -9.39
C SER A 131 0.36 -19.71 -8.56
N THR A 132 0.58 -18.42 -8.43
CA THR A 132 -0.34 -17.47 -7.76
C THR A 132 -1.17 -16.66 -8.76
N TYR A 133 -1.05 -16.91 -10.06
CA TYR A 133 -1.93 -16.31 -11.06
C TYR A 133 -3.36 -16.81 -10.88
N GLY A 134 -4.31 -15.89 -10.75
CA GLY A 134 -5.73 -16.20 -10.59
C GLY A 134 -6.12 -16.84 -9.24
N ILE A 135 -5.20 -16.91 -8.26
CA ILE A 135 -5.47 -17.54 -6.95
C ILE A 135 -6.56 -16.84 -6.12
N MET A 136 -6.91 -15.61 -6.51
CA MET A 136 -7.97 -14.80 -5.89
C MET A 136 -9.08 -14.44 -6.88
N SER A 137 -9.30 -15.26 -7.91
CA SER A 137 -10.34 -15.03 -8.93
C SER A 137 -11.79 -15.04 -8.38
N ASN A 138 -11.99 -15.61 -7.21
CA ASN A 138 -13.25 -15.62 -6.49
C ASN A 138 -13.58 -14.31 -5.77
N MET A 139 -12.66 -13.34 -5.78
CA MET A 139 -12.78 -12.06 -5.09
C MET A 139 -12.81 -10.91 -6.10
N SER A 140 -13.50 -9.80 -5.79
CA SER A 140 -13.50 -8.63 -6.67
C SER A 140 -12.13 -7.94 -6.69
N LEU A 141 -11.74 -7.37 -7.84
CA LEU A 141 -10.51 -6.57 -7.96
C LEU A 141 -10.45 -5.42 -6.93
N LYS A 142 -11.58 -4.81 -6.62
CA LYS A 142 -11.68 -3.76 -5.60
C LYS A 142 -11.25 -4.28 -4.23
N ARG A 143 -11.72 -5.47 -3.85
CA ARG A 143 -11.37 -6.10 -2.57
C ARG A 143 -9.90 -6.48 -2.51
N ILE A 144 -9.34 -7.06 -3.59
CA ILE A 144 -7.92 -7.40 -3.67
C ILE A 144 -7.05 -6.14 -3.50
N ARG A 145 -7.39 -5.05 -4.19
CA ARG A 145 -6.67 -3.78 -4.06
C ARG A 145 -6.74 -3.22 -2.64
N TYR A 146 -7.89 -3.32 -2.01
CA TYR A 146 -8.07 -2.85 -0.64
C TYR A 146 -7.19 -3.63 0.36
N ILE A 147 -7.07 -4.95 0.22
CA ILE A 147 -6.16 -5.76 1.06
C ILE A 147 -4.70 -5.41 0.76
N ILE A 148 -4.31 -5.19 -0.50
CA ILE A 148 -2.95 -4.75 -0.85
C ILE A 148 -2.65 -3.40 -0.18
N ASP A 149 -3.56 -2.43 -0.24
CA ASP A 149 -3.39 -1.12 0.38
C ASP A 149 -3.28 -1.24 1.91
N TYR A 150 -4.08 -2.09 2.54
CA TYR A 150 -3.97 -2.41 3.96
C TYR A 150 -2.59 -2.99 4.32
N LEU A 151 -2.07 -3.96 3.56
CA LEU A 151 -0.75 -4.53 3.80
C LEU A 151 0.38 -3.52 3.63
N ILE A 152 0.21 -2.52 2.77
CA ILE A 152 1.16 -1.41 2.61
C ILE A 152 1.06 -0.46 3.83
N GLN A 153 -0.14 -0.14 4.27
CA GLN A 153 -0.37 0.73 5.43
C GLN A 153 0.21 0.12 6.71
N GLU A 154 0.02 -1.19 6.90
CA GLU A 154 0.55 -1.93 8.04
C GLU A 154 2.06 -2.23 7.94
N GLY A 155 2.70 -1.81 6.85
CA GLY A 155 4.14 -1.97 6.63
C GLY A 155 4.60 -3.39 6.32
N TYR A 156 3.69 -4.29 5.91
CA TYR A 156 4.05 -5.62 5.41
C TYR A 156 4.56 -5.58 3.97
N LEU A 157 4.04 -4.64 3.19
CA LEU A 157 4.50 -4.32 1.85
C LEU A 157 4.89 -2.85 1.79
N GLU A 158 5.73 -2.49 0.85
CA GLU A 158 6.08 -1.11 0.56
C GLU A 158 5.99 -0.83 -0.94
N VAL A 159 5.83 0.44 -1.29
CA VAL A 159 5.87 0.91 -2.68
C VAL A 159 7.15 1.70 -2.86
N ASP A 160 8.00 1.23 -3.78
CA ASP A 160 9.18 1.97 -4.20
C ASP A 160 8.75 3.08 -5.17
N GLU A 161 8.60 4.28 -4.64
CA GLU A 161 8.13 5.44 -5.41
C GLU A 161 9.16 5.89 -6.46
N MET A 162 10.44 5.66 -6.20
CA MET A 162 11.53 6.04 -7.11
C MET A 162 11.72 5.02 -8.24
N ASN A 163 11.24 3.78 -8.08
CA ASN A 163 11.41 2.69 -9.04
C ASN A 163 10.05 2.24 -9.61
N TYR A 164 9.44 3.09 -10.44
CA TYR A 164 8.18 2.79 -11.14
C TYR A 164 7.03 2.35 -10.24
N ARG A 165 7.03 2.75 -8.97
CA ARG A 165 5.98 2.45 -7.98
C ARG A 165 5.74 0.95 -7.82
N THR A 166 6.82 0.19 -7.78
CA THR A 166 6.75 -1.26 -7.63
C THR A 166 6.49 -1.67 -6.19
N VAL A 167 5.66 -2.71 -6.01
CA VAL A 167 5.38 -3.28 -4.70
C VAL A 167 6.51 -4.22 -4.30
N GLN A 168 7.02 -4.02 -3.08
CA GLN A 168 8.10 -4.81 -2.51
C GLN A 168 7.72 -5.37 -1.14
N PRO A 169 8.26 -6.56 -0.76
CA PRO A 169 8.09 -7.08 0.57
C PRO A 169 9.05 -6.40 1.54
N THR A 170 8.58 -6.11 2.75
CA THR A 170 9.43 -5.64 3.86
C THR A 170 9.94 -6.82 4.71
N PRO A 171 10.86 -6.62 5.64
CA PRO A 171 11.25 -7.66 6.61
C PRO A 171 10.07 -8.20 7.44
N LYS A 172 9.06 -7.35 7.72
CA LYS A 172 7.83 -7.70 8.46
C LYS A 172 6.96 -8.72 7.72
N THR A 173 7.09 -8.83 6.40
CA THR A 173 6.35 -9.81 5.57
C THR A 173 6.55 -11.26 6.02
N LYS A 174 7.70 -11.57 6.63
CA LYS A 174 7.99 -12.92 7.15
C LYS A 174 7.00 -13.35 8.23
N GLU A 175 6.46 -12.42 9.00
CA GLU A 175 5.47 -12.72 10.05
C GLU A 175 4.21 -13.34 9.44
N ILE A 176 3.73 -12.82 8.29
CA ILE A 176 2.58 -13.36 7.57
C ILE A 176 2.86 -14.78 7.08
N LEU A 177 4.03 -15.00 6.50
CA LEU A 177 4.43 -16.33 5.99
C LEU A 177 4.62 -17.35 7.11
N ASN A 178 4.98 -16.90 8.32
CA ASN A 178 5.10 -17.72 9.51
C ASN A 178 3.78 -17.96 10.25
N GLY A 179 2.65 -17.54 9.68
CA GLY A 179 1.32 -17.84 10.22
C GLY A 179 0.75 -16.78 11.15
N LYS A 180 1.26 -15.54 11.15
CA LYS A 180 0.63 -14.43 11.87
C LYS A 180 -0.78 -14.21 11.36
N GLU A 181 -1.75 -14.27 12.26
CA GLU A 181 -3.14 -13.94 11.98
C GLU A 181 -3.31 -12.44 11.74
N LEU A 182 -4.07 -12.11 10.70
CA LEU A 182 -4.38 -10.76 10.33
C LEU A 182 -5.89 -10.57 10.18
N SER A 183 -6.40 -9.56 10.85
CA SER A 183 -7.78 -9.09 10.69
C SER A 183 -7.80 -7.65 10.20
N MET A 184 -8.75 -7.35 9.34
CA MET A 184 -8.91 -6.03 8.75
C MET A 184 -10.32 -5.51 9.02
N LYS A 185 -10.43 -4.26 9.44
CA LYS A 185 -11.71 -3.56 9.58
C LYS A 185 -12.27 -3.21 8.20
N LEU A 186 -13.55 -3.47 8.00
CA LEU A 186 -14.28 -3.09 6.78
C LEU A 186 -14.82 -1.67 6.93
N ILE A 187 -14.55 -0.84 5.92
CA ILE A 187 -15.10 0.51 5.78
C ILE A 187 -16.28 0.48 4.83
#